data_7aeefc0b41b3e306384ca1058effe0a5
#
_entry.id   7aeefc0b41b3e306384ca1058effe0a5
#
_cell.length_a   1.000
_cell.length_b   1.000
_cell.length_c   1.000
_cell.angle_alpha   90.00
_cell.angle_beta   90.00
_cell.angle_gamma   90.00
#
_symmetry.space_group_name_H-M   'P 1'
#
loop_
_entity.id
_entity.type
_entity.pdbx_description
1 polymer ?
#
loop_
_entity_poly.entity_id
_entity_poly.type
_entity_poly.pdbx_seq_one_letter_code
_entity_poly.pdbx_strand_id
1 'polypeptide(L)'
;MTRDQNFSDQTATDTLKRKFNYLYKGKLSMEHQHFKLYKPFGMLSQLQSNDQKEARKKRFLSELYDFNEGIMPVGRLDEKSEGLLLMTSDGKKSNEINQSGVEKQYLSQLDGIIGNEAIIRLNKGVEIPMEGKRYMTKPAKVHVLKTAPQLPVPSSKLRLERHRPCSWISITLTEGKYRQVRKMTAAVGFPTLRLIRIRIGSIYIDDLVPGDVKELVKLI
;
A
#
# COMPACT_ATOMS: atom_id res chain seq x y z
N MET A 1 9.54 -21.92 -67.40
CA MET A 1 8.43 -21.00 -66.98
C MET A 1 7.80 -21.57 -65.73
N THR A 2 7.79 -20.87 -64.63
CA THR A 2 7.11 -21.03 -63.34
C THR A 2 8.07 -20.92 -62.15
N ARG A 3 8.58 -19.70 -61.90
CA ARG A 3 9.28 -19.37 -60.63
C ARG A 3 8.90 -17.99 -60.04
N ASP A 4 8.01 -17.21 -60.65
CA ASP A 4 7.74 -15.81 -60.24
C ASP A 4 6.39 -15.56 -59.56
N GLN A 5 5.56 -16.59 -59.36
CA GLN A 5 4.23 -16.38 -58.71
C GLN A 5 4.23 -16.61 -57.17
N ASN A 6 5.29 -17.18 -56.60
CA ASN A 6 5.33 -17.46 -55.16
C ASN A 6 5.94 -16.30 -54.29
N PHE A 7 6.51 -15.28 -54.93
CA PHE A 7 7.15 -14.19 -54.19
C PHE A 7 6.20 -13.00 -53.88
N SER A 8 5.10 -12.87 -54.61
CA SER A 8 4.13 -11.79 -54.40
C SER A 8 3.11 -12.06 -53.28
N ASP A 9 2.83 -13.34 -53.00
CA ASP A 9 1.84 -13.70 -51.96
C ASP A 9 2.39 -13.64 -50.54
N GLN A 10 3.69 -13.88 -50.35
CA GLN A 10 4.33 -13.78 -49.03
C GLN A 10 4.49 -12.35 -48.53
N THR A 11 4.77 -11.41 -49.43
CA THR A 11 4.89 -9.97 -49.09
C THR A 11 3.56 -9.32 -48.78
N ALA A 12 2.47 -9.75 -49.45
CA ALA A 12 1.10 -9.27 -49.17
C ALA A 12 0.60 -9.78 -47.82
N THR A 13 0.87 -11.04 -47.46
CA THR A 13 0.50 -11.62 -46.15
C THR A 13 1.29 -11.02 -45.00
N ASP A 14 2.57 -10.69 -45.15
CA ASP A 14 3.38 -10.03 -44.14
C ASP A 14 2.98 -8.56 -43.97
N THR A 15 2.61 -7.86 -45.02
CA THR A 15 2.09 -6.49 -44.95
C THR A 15 0.73 -6.43 -44.28
N LEU A 16 -0.15 -7.40 -44.54
CA LEU A 16 -1.45 -7.53 -43.86
C LEU A 16 -1.27 -7.91 -42.37
N LYS A 17 -0.35 -8.81 -42.02
CA LYS A 17 -0.01 -9.13 -40.62
C LYS A 17 0.59 -7.94 -39.89
N ARG A 18 1.44 -7.13 -40.53
CA ARG A 18 1.98 -5.89 -39.94
C ARG A 18 0.89 -4.83 -39.75
N LYS A 19 0.00 -4.63 -40.72
CA LYS A 19 -1.15 -3.73 -40.61
C LYS A 19 -2.15 -4.21 -39.54
N PHE A 20 -2.43 -5.51 -39.48
CA PHE A 20 -3.30 -6.09 -38.46
C PHE A 20 -2.70 -5.93 -37.05
N ASN A 21 -1.41 -6.19 -36.89
CA ASN A 21 -0.70 -5.94 -35.63
C ASN A 21 -0.64 -4.44 -35.26
N TYR A 22 -0.52 -3.56 -36.25
CA TYR A 22 -0.52 -2.10 -36.01
C TYR A 22 -1.92 -1.58 -35.63
N LEU A 23 -2.97 -2.10 -36.27
CA LEU A 23 -4.37 -1.74 -35.98
C LEU A 23 -4.88 -2.37 -34.68
N TYR A 24 -4.41 -3.57 -34.31
CA TYR A 24 -4.76 -4.22 -33.05
C TYR A 24 -3.97 -3.65 -31.86
N LYS A 25 -2.69 -3.30 -32.03
CA LYS A 25 -1.92 -2.57 -31.00
C LYS A 25 -2.39 -1.14 -30.77
N GLY A 26 -3.03 -0.51 -31.75
CA GLY A 26 -3.58 0.86 -31.62
C GLY A 26 -4.99 0.94 -31.03
N LYS A 27 -5.66 -0.19 -30.78
CA LYS A 27 -7.04 -0.26 -30.28
C LYS A 27 -7.24 -1.05 -28.99
N LEU A 28 -6.19 -1.65 -28.45
CA LEU A 28 -6.19 -2.02 -27.04
C LEU A 28 -5.96 -0.72 -26.26
N SER A 29 -7.02 -0.10 -25.77
CA SER A 29 -6.90 0.74 -24.59
C SER A 29 -6.07 -0.10 -23.62
N MET A 30 -4.85 0.33 -23.29
CA MET A 30 -4.03 -0.41 -22.32
C MET A 30 -4.84 -0.42 -21.04
N GLU A 31 -5.49 -1.56 -20.76
CA GLU A 31 -6.20 -1.73 -19.51
C GLU A 31 -5.19 -1.51 -18.40
N HIS A 32 -5.51 -0.58 -17.51
CA HIS A 32 -4.63 -0.31 -16.39
C HIS A 32 -4.51 -1.56 -15.53
N GLN A 33 -3.30 -1.89 -15.15
CA GLN A 33 -3.04 -2.98 -14.23
C GLN A 33 -3.14 -2.50 -12.78
N HIS A 34 -3.73 -3.31 -11.94
CA HIS A 34 -3.95 -3.02 -10.54
C HIS A 34 -3.56 -4.22 -9.68
N PHE A 35 -2.93 -3.96 -8.55
CA PHE A 35 -2.57 -5.02 -7.61
C PHE A 35 -2.88 -4.58 -6.19
N LYS A 36 -3.17 -5.56 -5.33
CA LYS A 36 -3.03 -5.45 -3.88
C LYS A 36 -1.88 -6.33 -3.43
N LEU A 37 -1.14 -5.86 -2.42
CA LEU A 37 -0.06 -6.63 -1.84
C LEU A 37 -0.01 -6.45 -0.33
N TYR A 38 0.58 -7.43 0.35
CA TYR A 38 0.98 -7.28 1.74
C TYR A 38 2.43 -6.79 1.80
N LYS A 39 2.64 -5.50 2.08
CA LYS A 39 3.99 -4.96 2.28
C LYS A 39 4.60 -5.48 3.59
N PRO A 40 5.71 -6.20 3.56
CA PRO A 40 6.39 -6.66 4.78
C PRO A 40 6.97 -5.49 5.60
N PHE A 41 7.22 -5.76 6.89
CA PHE A 41 8.03 -4.89 7.73
C PHE A 41 9.45 -4.71 7.18
N GLY A 42 10.00 -3.50 7.26
CA GLY A 42 11.38 -3.21 6.84
C GLY A 42 11.57 -3.02 5.34
N MET A 43 10.47 -2.86 4.57
CA MET A 43 10.47 -2.63 3.14
C MET A 43 9.92 -1.24 2.81
N LEU A 44 10.52 -0.53 1.87
CA LEU A 44 10.07 0.76 1.39
C LEU A 44 8.86 0.60 0.44
N SER A 45 7.95 1.59 0.45
CA SER A 45 6.81 1.64 -0.47
C SER A 45 7.20 2.28 -1.80
N GLN A 46 8.22 1.74 -2.44
CA GLN A 46 8.71 2.15 -3.76
C GLN A 46 9.37 0.95 -4.46
N LEU A 47 9.43 0.97 -5.78
CA LEU A 47 9.98 -0.12 -6.58
C LEU A 47 11.52 -0.13 -6.57
N GLN A 48 12.12 1.06 -6.53
CA GLN A 48 13.58 1.24 -6.54
C GLN A 48 13.96 2.59 -5.94
N SER A 49 15.23 2.84 -5.76
CA SER A 49 15.76 4.13 -5.36
C SER A 49 16.92 4.55 -6.28
N ASN A 50 16.99 5.83 -6.60
CA ASN A 50 18.11 6.44 -7.30
C ASN A 50 19.29 6.75 -6.36
N ASP A 51 19.08 6.72 -5.04
CA ASP A 51 20.15 6.84 -4.06
C ASP A 51 20.86 5.49 -3.89
N GLN A 52 22.12 5.44 -4.25
CA GLN A 52 22.93 4.22 -4.19
C GLN A 52 23.08 3.66 -2.76
N LYS A 53 23.12 4.52 -1.73
CA LYS A 53 23.18 4.10 -0.33
C LYS A 53 21.86 3.43 0.08
N GLU A 54 20.74 4.02 -0.31
CA GLU A 54 19.41 3.47 -0.05
C GLU A 54 19.24 2.16 -0.81
N ALA A 55 19.57 2.11 -2.09
CA ALA A 55 19.49 0.91 -2.94
C ALA A 55 20.24 -0.29 -2.35
N ARG A 56 21.40 -0.07 -1.71
CA ARG A 56 22.21 -1.15 -1.09
C ARG A 56 21.71 -1.61 0.28
N LYS A 57 20.97 -0.77 1.02
CA LYS A 57 20.64 -1.03 2.43
C LYS A 57 19.16 -1.32 2.67
N LYS A 58 18.31 -0.97 1.73
CA LYS A 58 16.85 -1.06 1.87
C LYS A 58 16.28 -2.13 0.97
N ARG A 59 15.11 -2.60 1.34
CA ARG A 59 14.30 -3.52 0.55
C ARG A 59 13.23 -2.75 -0.20
N PHE A 60 12.89 -3.19 -1.40
CA PHE A 60 11.98 -2.53 -2.32
C PHE A 60 10.86 -3.46 -2.78
N LEU A 61 9.75 -2.89 -3.24
CA LEU A 61 8.59 -3.67 -3.71
C LEU A 61 8.90 -4.53 -4.94
N SER A 62 9.90 -4.18 -5.74
CA SER A 62 10.40 -4.99 -6.85
C SER A 62 10.95 -6.37 -6.44
N GLU A 63 11.28 -6.56 -5.15
CA GLU A 63 11.66 -7.88 -4.63
C GLU A 63 10.46 -8.84 -4.50
N LEU A 64 9.23 -8.33 -4.49
CA LEU A 64 8.02 -9.12 -4.28
C LEU A 64 7.42 -9.63 -5.59
N TYR A 65 7.54 -8.87 -6.65
CA TYR A 65 6.91 -9.17 -7.93
C TYR A 65 7.57 -8.36 -9.05
N ASP A 66 7.67 -8.96 -10.24
CA ASP A 66 8.17 -8.29 -11.45
C ASP A 66 7.06 -7.43 -12.08
N PHE A 67 6.93 -6.22 -11.56
CA PHE A 67 5.90 -5.28 -12.02
C PHE A 67 6.24 -4.70 -13.39
N ASN A 68 5.28 -4.66 -14.30
CA ASN A 68 5.43 -3.98 -15.58
C ASN A 68 5.77 -2.50 -15.39
N GLU A 69 6.40 -1.92 -16.40
CA GLU A 69 6.72 -0.50 -16.45
C GLU A 69 5.46 0.37 -16.25
N GLY A 70 5.58 1.47 -15.52
CA GLY A 70 4.49 2.39 -15.21
C GLY A 70 3.67 2.03 -13.98
N ILE A 71 3.86 0.85 -13.38
CA ILE A 71 3.20 0.50 -12.10
C ILE A 71 3.80 1.34 -10.96
N MET A 72 2.91 1.92 -10.15
CA MET A 72 3.28 2.75 -9.00
C MET A 72 2.45 2.41 -7.76
N PRO A 73 2.97 2.63 -6.55
CA PRO A 73 2.19 2.47 -5.33
C PRO A 73 1.13 3.57 -5.18
N VAL A 74 -0.06 3.20 -4.71
CA VAL A 74 -1.14 4.11 -4.34
C VAL A 74 -0.92 4.56 -2.90
N GLY A 75 -0.32 5.74 -2.74
CA GLY A 75 0.14 6.22 -1.44
C GLY A 75 1.33 5.42 -0.92
N ARG A 76 1.58 5.53 0.38
CA ARG A 76 2.76 4.93 1.02
C ARG A 76 2.41 4.31 2.37
N LEU A 77 3.17 3.29 2.76
CA LEU A 77 3.35 2.84 4.13
C LEU A 77 4.79 3.13 4.54
N ASP A 78 4.99 3.51 5.79
CA ASP A 78 6.36 3.64 6.33
C ASP A 78 7.14 2.33 6.21
N GLU A 79 8.46 2.39 6.21
CA GLU A 79 9.32 1.21 6.22
C GLU A 79 8.95 0.23 7.35
N LYS A 80 8.68 0.77 8.56
CA LYS A 80 8.31 0.01 9.76
C LYS A 80 6.80 -0.25 9.91
N SER A 81 6.01 -0.07 8.85
CA SER A 81 4.58 -0.40 8.80
C SER A 81 4.34 -1.51 7.81
N GLU A 82 3.34 -2.33 8.07
CA GLU A 82 3.03 -3.55 7.34
C GLU A 82 1.64 -3.48 6.71
N GLY A 83 1.34 -4.45 5.85
CA GLY A 83 -0.02 -4.74 5.40
C GLY A 83 -0.35 -4.18 4.03
N LEU A 84 -1.64 -3.94 3.79
CA LEU A 84 -2.21 -3.64 2.49
C LEU A 84 -1.59 -2.42 1.83
N LEU A 85 -1.03 -2.60 0.65
CA LEU A 85 -0.63 -1.55 -0.27
C LEU A 85 -1.23 -1.86 -1.65
N LEU A 86 -1.79 -0.84 -2.29
CA LEU A 86 -2.29 -0.95 -3.66
C LEU A 86 -1.23 -0.46 -4.65
N MET A 87 -1.19 -1.07 -5.82
CA MET A 87 -0.33 -0.69 -6.93
C MET A 87 -1.19 -0.49 -8.18
N THR A 88 -0.80 0.44 -9.05
CA THR A 88 -1.54 0.69 -10.29
C THR A 88 -0.67 1.35 -11.36
N SER A 89 -1.02 1.15 -12.63
CA SER A 89 -0.53 1.96 -13.74
C SER A 89 -1.41 3.20 -14.01
N ASP A 90 -2.57 3.33 -13.33
CA ASP A 90 -3.46 4.49 -13.45
C ASP A 90 -3.09 5.58 -12.44
N GLY A 91 -2.29 6.55 -12.89
CA GLY A 91 -1.89 7.69 -12.06
C GLY A 91 -3.04 8.59 -11.63
N LYS A 92 -4.12 8.71 -12.44
CA LYS A 92 -5.31 9.50 -12.09
C LYS A 92 -6.05 8.85 -10.93
N LYS A 93 -6.27 7.53 -11.02
CA LYS A 93 -6.92 6.74 -9.97
C LYS A 93 -6.10 6.72 -8.68
N SER A 94 -4.76 6.60 -8.79
CA SER A 94 -3.86 6.72 -7.64
C SER A 94 -4.02 8.05 -6.91
N ASN A 95 -4.07 9.16 -7.67
CA ASN A 95 -4.25 10.50 -7.10
C ASN A 95 -5.63 10.66 -6.45
N GLU A 96 -6.70 10.19 -7.11
CA GLU A 96 -8.07 10.19 -6.59
C GLU A 96 -8.13 9.49 -5.22
N ILE A 97 -7.64 8.26 -5.11
CA ILE A 97 -7.65 7.47 -3.85
C ILE A 97 -6.86 8.19 -2.74
N ASN A 98 -5.79 8.89 -3.08
CA ASN A 98 -4.98 9.59 -2.09
C ASN A 98 -5.63 10.88 -1.59
N GLN A 99 -6.41 11.59 -2.41
CA GLN A 99 -6.99 12.89 -2.12
C GLN A 99 -8.45 12.84 -1.65
N SER A 100 -9.22 11.84 -2.06
CA SER A 100 -10.69 11.79 -1.88
C SER A 100 -11.18 11.47 -0.47
N GLY A 101 -10.31 11.39 0.52
CA GLY A 101 -10.74 11.03 1.88
C GLY A 101 -11.13 9.56 2.03
N VAL A 102 -10.73 8.69 1.10
CA VAL A 102 -10.93 7.24 1.19
C VAL A 102 -10.43 6.70 2.52
N GLU A 103 -11.31 5.99 3.22
CA GLU A 103 -10.98 5.39 4.51
C GLU A 103 -9.81 4.42 4.42
N LYS A 104 -8.91 4.52 5.39
CA LYS A 104 -7.80 3.59 5.58
C LYS A 104 -7.85 3.05 7.00
N GLN A 105 -8.00 1.74 7.14
CA GLN A 105 -8.12 1.07 8.43
C GLN A 105 -6.84 0.33 8.78
N TYR A 106 -6.44 0.48 10.04
CA TYR A 106 -5.23 -0.11 10.58
C TYR A 106 -5.53 -0.89 11.86
N LEU A 107 -4.76 -1.96 12.08
CA LEU A 107 -4.58 -2.57 13.39
C LEU A 107 -3.28 -2.04 13.99
N SER A 108 -3.35 -1.55 15.21
CA SER A 108 -2.18 -1.00 15.91
C SER A 108 -2.01 -1.68 17.27
N GLN A 109 -0.84 -2.31 17.46
CA GLN A 109 -0.38 -2.76 18.77
C GLN A 109 0.28 -1.57 19.48
N LEU A 110 -0.17 -1.31 20.68
CA LEU A 110 0.25 -0.18 21.48
C LEU A 110 1.09 -0.62 22.67
N ASP A 111 2.07 0.18 23.05
CA ASP A 111 2.82 0.02 24.28
C ASP A 111 1.96 0.48 25.46
N GLY A 112 1.46 -0.47 26.25
CA GLY A 112 0.56 -0.26 27.38
C GLY A 112 -0.90 -0.60 27.07
N ILE A 113 -1.71 -0.63 28.12
CA ILE A 113 -3.16 -0.88 28.05
C ILE A 113 -3.87 0.46 27.93
N ILE A 114 -4.39 0.73 26.73
CA ILE A 114 -5.05 2.00 26.43
C ILE A 114 -6.39 2.10 27.16
N GLY A 115 -6.61 3.24 27.81
CA GLY A 115 -7.85 3.55 28.52
C GLY A 115 -8.89 4.29 27.66
N ASN A 116 -10.13 4.35 28.15
CA ASN A 116 -11.26 4.98 27.44
C ASN A 116 -11.00 6.45 27.12
N GLU A 117 -10.37 7.22 28.03
CA GLU A 117 -10.10 8.65 27.79
C GLU A 117 -9.23 8.85 26.54
N ALA A 118 -8.17 8.05 26.39
CA ALA A 118 -7.31 8.11 25.22
C ALA A 118 -8.05 7.73 23.92
N ILE A 119 -8.95 6.76 23.98
CA ILE A 119 -9.80 6.38 22.85
C ILE A 119 -10.74 7.53 22.46
N ILE A 120 -11.37 8.19 23.43
CA ILE A 120 -12.25 9.35 23.17
C ILE A 120 -11.46 10.48 22.51
N ARG A 121 -10.24 10.75 22.98
CA ARG A 121 -9.37 11.77 22.37
C ARG A 121 -8.99 11.42 20.93
N LEU A 122 -8.60 10.17 20.66
CA LEU A 122 -8.28 9.71 19.31
C LEU A 122 -9.48 9.83 18.37
N ASN A 123 -10.69 9.52 18.84
CA ASN A 123 -11.92 9.64 18.05
C ASN A 123 -12.26 11.09 17.70
N LYS A 124 -12.00 12.03 18.60
CA LYS A 124 -12.23 13.47 18.36
C LYS A 124 -11.17 14.11 17.45
N GLY A 125 -10.03 13.47 17.32
CA GLY A 125 -8.82 14.03 16.75
C GLY A 125 -7.89 14.55 17.83
N VAL A 126 -6.59 14.53 17.53
CA VAL A 126 -5.53 14.97 18.45
C VAL A 126 -4.51 15.84 17.72
N GLU A 127 -3.88 16.71 18.47
CA GLU A 127 -2.82 17.54 17.95
C GLU A 127 -1.52 16.72 17.81
N ILE A 128 -0.91 16.77 16.63
CA ILE A 128 0.33 16.07 16.31
C ILE A 128 1.38 17.02 15.70
N PRO A 129 2.67 16.76 15.89
CA PRO A 129 3.72 17.57 15.26
C PRO A 129 3.81 17.24 13.76
N MET A 130 3.78 18.30 12.91
CA MET A 130 3.90 18.21 11.46
C MET A 130 4.78 19.34 10.94
N GLU A 131 5.95 19.02 10.38
CA GLU A 131 6.83 20.00 9.71
C GLU A 131 7.08 21.27 10.52
N GLY A 132 7.42 21.09 11.80
CA GLY A 132 7.67 22.21 12.73
C GLY A 132 6.43 22.93 13.26
N LYS A 133 5.23 22.52 12.84
CA LYS A 133 3.95 23.08 13.29
C LYS A 133 3.12 22.02 14.03
N ARG A 134 2.09 22.47 14.71
CA ARG A 134 1.06 21.60 15.29
C ARG A 134 -0.09 21.45 14.31
N TYR A 135 -0.58 20.22 14.14
CA TYR A 135 -1.68 19.88 13.26
C TYR A 135 -2.75 19.12 14.05
N MET A 136 -3.97 19.64 14.07
CA MET A 136 -5.13 18.95 14.62
C MET A 136 -5.62 17.93 13.60
N THR A 137 -5.57 16.64 13.94
CA THR A 137 -6.03 15.57 13.05
C THR A 137 -7.55 15.60 12.90
N LYS A 138 -8.03 15.11 11.75
CA LYS A 138 -9.45 14.83 11.59
C LYS A 138 -9.91 13.78 12.61
N PRO A 139 -11.22 13.76 12.97
CA PRO A 139 -11.81 12.67 13.74
C PRO A 139 -11.49 11.31 13.12
N ALA A 140 -11.23 10.32 13.95
CA ALA A 140 -10.97 8.94 13.56
C ALA A 140 -12.06 8.01 14.11
N LYS A 141 -12.17 6.78 13.57
CA LYS A 141 -12.99 5.72 14.18
C LYS A 141 -12.03 4.76 14.88
N VAL A 142 -12.01 4.82 16.21
CA VAL A 142 -11.06 4.04 17.04
C VAL A 142 -11.82 3.20 18.06
N HIS A 143 -11.45 1.92 18.17
CA HIS A 143 -11.96 1.04 19.22
C HIS A 143 -10.88 0.03 19.65
N VAL A 144 -10.92 -0.36 20.91
CA VAL A 144 -10.04 -1.39 21.48
C VAL A 144 -10.49 -2.76 20.99
N LEU A 145 -9.56 -3.62 20.64
CA LEU A 145 -9.83 -5.03 20.37
C LEU A 145 -9.79 -5.82 21.67
N LYS A 146 -10.83 -6.61 21.94
CA LYS A 146 -10.93 -7.44 23.14
C LYS A 146 -9.87 -8.54 23.19
N THR A 147 -9.48 -9.04 22.03
CA THR A 147 -8.47 -10.08 21.85
C THR A 147 -7.43 -9.63 20.82
N ALA A 148 -6.21 -10.15 20.93
CA ALA A 148 -5.20 -9.94 19.90
C ALA A 148 -5.70 -10.49 18.55
N PRO A 149 -5.57 -9.73 17.47
CA PRO A 149 -5.99 -10.20 16.15
C PRO A 149 -5.11 -11.34 15.66
N GLN A 150 -5.69 -12.27 14.88
CA GLN A 150 -4.90 -13.28 14.18
C GLN A 150 -4.15 -12.61 13.04
N LEU A 151 -2.84 -12.57 13.14
CA LEU A 151 -1.94 -11.89 12.23
C LEU A 151 -0.72 -12.75 11.95
N PRO A 152 -0.07 -12.58 10.80
CA PRO A 152 1.22 -13.21 10.55
C PRO A 152 2.23 -12.92 11.67
N VAL A 153 3.16 -13.83 11.86
CA VAL A 153 4.22 -13.70 12.87
C VAL A 153 4.94 -12.35 12.67
N PRO A 154 5.10 -11.55 13.74
CA PRO A 154 5.77 -10.26 13.63
C PRO A 154 7.25 -10.44 13.29
N SER A 155 7.83 -9.46 12.60
CA SER A 155 9.28 -9.41 12.39
C SER A 155 10.02 -9.40 13.74
N SER A 156 11.05 -10.22 13.90
CA SER A 156 11.91 -10.25 15.09
C SER A 156 12.56 -8.89 15.40
N LYS A 157 12.69 -8.02 14.40
CA LYS A 157 13.20 -6.65 14.56
C LYS A 157 12.27 -5.74 15.37
N LEU A 158 11.01 -6.14 15.59
CA LEU A 158 10.05 -5.36 16.39
C LEU A 158 10.31 -5.45 17.91
N ARG A 159 10.96 -6.50 18.39
CA ARG A 159 11.32 -6.71 19.81
C ARG A 159 10.16 -6.46 20.77
N LEU A 160 8.99 -7.01 20.44
CA LEU A 160 7.73 -6.77 21.16
C LEU A 160 7.77 -7.25 22.61
N GLU A 161 8.56 -8.26 22.90
CA GLU A 161 8.78 -8.85 24.23
C GLU A 161 9.41 -7.90 25.26
N ARG A 162 9.98 -6.78 24.81
CA ARG A 162 10.65 -5.78 25.67
C ARG A 162 9.73 -4.70 26.19
N HIS A 163 8.48 -4.72 25.77
CA HIS A 163 7.50 -3.72 26.12
C HIS A 163 6.60 -4.19 27.27
N ARG A 164 6.02 -3.23 27.99
CA ARG A 164 4.99 -3.49 29.01
C ARG A 164 3.76 -4.16 28.36
N PRO A 165 2.78 -4.64 29.17
CA PRO A 165 1.57 -5.23 28.62
C PRO A 165 0.98 -4.36 27.51
N CYS A 166 0.63 -4.97 26.38
CA CYS A 166 0.21 -4.29 25.16
C CYS A 166 -1.29 -4.38 24.97
N SER A 167 -1.87 -3.41 24.30
CA SER A 167 -3.24 -3.45 23.82
C SER A 167 -3.29 -3.33 22.30
N TRP A 168 -4.38 -3.77 21.71
CA TRP A 168 -4.65 -3.62 20.29
C TRP A 168 -5.83 -2.70 20.05
N ILE A 169 -5.69 -1.81 19.08
CA ILE A 169 -6.79 -0.98 18.58
C ILE A 169 -6.98 -1.20 17.06
N SER A 170 -8.23 -1.03 16.62
CA SER A 170 -8.54 -0.72 15.24
C SER A 170 -8.70 0.79 15.10
N ILE A 171 -8.05 1.39 14.12
CA ILE A 171 -8.15 2.82 13.82
C ILE A 171 -8.40 3.05 12.34
N THR A 172 -9.46 3.80 12.01
CA THR A 172 -9.82 4.18 10.64
C THR A 172 -9.71 5.68 10.46
N LEU A 173 -8.97 6.09 9.44
CA LEU A 173 -8.70 7.48 9.08
C LEU A 173 -9.22 7.78 7.68
N THR A 174 -9.65 9.04 7.44
CA THR A 174 -10.00 9.59 6.12
C THR A 174 -8.91 10.49 5.54
N GLU A 175 -7.77 10.57 6.20
CA GLU A 175 -6.60 11.34 5.79
C GLU A 175 -5.32 10.50 5.95
N GLY A 176 -4.20 10.96 5.37
CA GLY A 176 -2.94 10.21 5.41
C GLY A 176 -1.73 11.11 5.58
N LYS A 177 -1.56 11.73 6.75
CA LYS A 177 -0.37 12.53 7.06
C LYS A 177 0.82 11.64 7.40
N TYR A 178 2.02 12.18 7.25
CA TYR A 178 3.26 11.48 7.55
C TYR A 178 3.28 10.89 8.95
N ARG A 179 3.34 9.54 9.03
CA ARG A 179 3.34 8.74 10.26
C ARG A 179 2.17 9.06 11.20
N GLN A 180 1.01 9.39 10.65
CA GLN A 180 -0.12 9.94 11.40
C GLN A 180 -0.56 9.05 12.56
N VAL A 181 -0.87 7.77 12.31
CA VAL A 181 -1.31 6.84 13.37
C VAL A 181 -0.31 6.80 14.51
N ARG A 182 0.99 6.66 14.20
CA ARG A 182 2.07 6.60 15.20
C ARG A 182 2.18 7.88 16.03
N LYS A 183 1.96 9.04 15.41
CA LYS A 183 1.96 10.34 16.10
C LYS A 183 0.72 10.50 16.96
N MET A 184 -0.45 10.11 16.47
CA MET A 184 -1.71 10.18 17.21
C MET A 184 -1.66 9.34 18.48
N THR A 185 -1.25 8.08 18.37
CA THR A 185 -1.16 7.16 19.51
C THR A 185 -0.11 7.61 20.53
N ALA A 186 1.03 8.12 20.07
CA ALA A 186 2.05 8.71 20.96
C ALA A 186 1.52 9.98 21.68
N ALA A 187 0.74 10.82 21.01
CA ALA A 187 0.15 12.04 21.59
C ALA A 187 -0.85 11.76 22.74
N VAL A 188 -1.41 10.55 22.78
CA VAL A 188 -2.26 10.11 23.90
C VAL A 188 -1.53 9.20 24.92
N GLY A 189 -0.20 9.04 24.79
CA GLY A 189 0.64 8.31 25.75
C GLY A 189 0.81 6.82 25.48
N PHE A 190 0.32 6.29 24.33
CA PHE A 190 0.39 4.87 23.97
C PHE A 190 1.07 4.66 22.62
N PRO A 191 2.40 4.72 22.53
CA PRO A 191 3.13 4.61 21.27
C PRO A 191 2.81 3.31 20.51
N THR A 192 2.67 3.42 19.18
CA THR A 192 2.49 2.25 18.31
C THR A 192 3.78 1.44 18.19
N LEU A 193 3.73 0.18 18.57
CA LEU A 193 4.78 -0.84 18.38
C LEU A 193 4.69 -1.45 16.98
N ARG A 194 3.55 -2.08 16.66
CA ARG A 194 3.26 -2.71 15.37
C ARG A 194 2.08 -2.03 14.68
N LEU A 195 2.18 -1.80 13.38
CA LEU A 195 1.13 -1.13 12.60
C LEU A 195 0.89 -1.86 11.29
N ILE A 196 -0.33 -2.36 11.10
CA ILE A 196 -0.73 -3.10 9.91
C ILE A 196 -1.94 -2.41 9.27
N ARG A 197 -1.83 -1.99 8.01
CA ARG A 197 -3.00 -1.52 7.25
C ARG A 197 -3.76 -2.72 6.71
N ILE A 198 -5.03 -2.82 7.06
CA ILE A 198 -5.87 -3.96 6.69
C ILE A 198 -6.94 -3.63 5.64
N ARG A 199 -7.24 -2.32 5.41
CA ARG A 199 -8.26 -1.90 4.45
C ARG A 199 -7.95 -0.53 3.85
N ILE A 200 -8.28 -0.36 2.58
CA ILE A 200 -8.33 0.91 1.84
C ILE A 200 -9.65 0.95 1.08
N GLY A 201 -10.57 1.86 1.45
CA GLY A 201 -11.92 1.91 0.89
C GLY A 201 -12.65 0.58 1.05
N SER A 202 -13.05 -0.03 -0.06
CA SER A 202 -13.69 -1.35 -0.11
C SER A 202 -12.72 -2.53 -0.26
N ILE A 203 -11.39 -2.27 -0.43
CA ILE A 203 -10.39 -3.33 -0.63
C ILE A 203 -9.79 -3.72 0.72
N TYR A 204 -9.87 -5.01 1.04
CA TYR A 204 -9.32 -5.61 2.26
C TYR A 204 -8.04 -6.39 1.95
N ILE A 205 -7.23 -6.59 2.99
CA ILE A 205 -6.02 -7.40 2.92
C ILE A 205 -6.33 -8.89 2.73
N ASP A 206 -7.51 -9.33 3.20
CA ASP A 206 -8.00 -10.70 3.21
C ASP A 206 -6.98 -11.68 3.81
N ASP A 207 -6.69 -12.77 3.10
CA ASP A 207 -5.78 -13.87 3.44
C ASP A 207 -4.31 -13.63 3.04
N LEU A 208 -3.97 -12.45 2.52
CA LEU A 208 -2.60 -12.15 2.13
C LEU A 208 -1.64 -12.25 3.32
N VAL A 209 -0.51 -12.92 3.09
CA VAL A 209 0.62 -12.96 4.04
C VAL A 209 1.75 -12.01 3.58
N PRO A 210 2.71 -11.67 4.46
CA PRO A 210 3.79 -10.74 4.11
C PRO A 210 4.56 -11.17 2.85
N GLY A 211 4.52 -10.34 1.81
CA GLY A 211 5.16 -10.57 0.52
C GLY A 211 4.21 -10.96 -0.60
N ASP A 212 2.98 -11.35 -0.29
CA ASP A 212 2.00 -11.72 -1.32
C ASP A 212 1.61 -10.53 -2.19
N VAL A 213 1.42 -10.81 -3.48
CA VAL A 213 0.92 -9.89 -4.50
C VAL A 213 -0.24 -10.56 -5.24
N LYS A 214 -1.35 -9.86 -5.38
CA LYS A 214 -2.54 -10.33 -6.09
C LYS A 214 -3.03 -9.26 -7.06
N GLU A 215 -3.23 -9.65 -8.30
CA GLU A 215 -3.82 -8.76 -9.31
C GLU A 215 -5.29 -8.49 -9.00
N LEU A 216 -5.74 -7.28 -9.32
CA LEU A 216 -7.12 -6.82 -9.17
C LEU A 216 -7.68 -6.42 -10.52
N VAL A 217 -8.93 -6.77 -10.78
CA VAL A 217 -9.65 -6.34 -11.99
C VAL A 217 -9.86 -4.81 -11.99
N LYS A 218 -10.09 -4.22 -10.79
CA LYS A 218 -10.28 -2.78 -10.62
C LYS A 218 -9.85 -2.31 -9.24
N LEU A 219 -9.54 -1.04 -9.12
CA LEU A 219 -9.46 -0.33 -7.84
C LEU A 219 -10.85 0.18 -7.39
N ILE A 220 -10.87 0.85 -6.25
CA ILE A 220 -12.05 1.47 -5.62
C ILE A 220 -12.76 2.42 -6.60
#